data_b6f9ab151ed0e7ac20561ff36209a1c9
#
_entry.id   b6f9ab151ed0e7ac20561ff36209a1c9
#
_cell.length_a   1.000
_cell.length_b   1.000
_cell.length_c   1.000
_cell.angle_alpha   90.00
_cell.angle_beta   90.00
_cell.angle_gamma   90.00
#
_symmetry.space_group_name_H-M   'P 1'
#
loop_
_entity.id
_entity.type
_entity.pdbx_description
1 polymer ?
#
loop_
_entity_poly.entity_id
_entity_poly.type
_entity_poly.pdbx_seq_one_letter_code
_entity_poly.pdbx_strand_id
1 'polypeptide(L)'
;MAKTSNTNPENRQPAKKTVRQLPMNWFKFLIYCQLILTALSELSNAYLYLTGRVYAQEPGGAAGFYAQFPSFRIINLMFGAAGIIMAAFAVYTRFQLAGFKKGAPSLLLKFNLTTVVVTMIYHILYAFVSATYGRMLTGREIMSYIALFGIGMAYYMVNKSYFGKREFMFNR
;
A
#
# COMPACT_ATOMS: atom_id res chain seq x y z
N MET A 1 -51.29 -39.04 41.45
CA MET A 1 -51.03 -39.22 40.00
C MET A 1 -50.00 -38.19 39.57
N ALA A 2 -48.74 -38.56 39.48
CA ALA A 2 -47.65 -37.65 39.10
C ALA A 2 -47.36 -37.81 37.58
N LYS A 3 -47.52 -36.72 36.85
CA LYS A 3 -47.15 -36.65 35.41
C LYS A 3 -45.61 -36.45 35.29
N THR A 4 -44.91 -37.51 34.93
CA THR A 4 -43.51 -37.45 34.54
C THR A 4 -43.38 -36.76 33.17
N SER A 5 -42.83 -35.56 33.18
CA SER A 5 -42.44 -34.82 31.99
C SER A 5 -41.14 -35.42 31.45
N ASN A 6 -41.22 -36.14 30.32
CA ASN A 6 -40.10 -36.76 29.62
C ASN A 6 -39.48 -35.68 28.73
N THR A 7 -38.47 -34.95 29.22
CA THR A 7 -37.67 -34.02 28.45
C THR A 7 -36.52 -34.78 27.79
N ASN A 8 -36.71 -35.14 26.52
CA ASN A 8 -35.71 -35.78 25.68
C ASN A 8 -34.59 -34.77 25.37
N PRO A 9 -33.33 -35.04 25.80
CA PRO A 9 -32.21 -34.10 25.61
C PRO A 9 -31.59 -34.10 24.20
N GLU A 10 -32.07 -34.97 23.28
CA GLU A 10 -31.41 -35.21 21.99
C GLU A 10 -31.70 -34.18 20.88
N ASN A 11 -32.58 -33.21 21.10
CA ASN A 11 -32.96 -32.27 20.05
C ASN A 11 -32.39 -30.86 20.25
N ARG A 12 -31.16 -30.71 20.79
CA ARG A 12 -30.44 -29.47 20.71
C ARG A 12 -29.71 -29.37 19.38
N GLN A 13 -30.41 -28.96 18.32
CA GLN A 13 -29.74 -28.51 17.12
C GLN A 13 -28.72 -27.40 17.51
N PRO A 14 -27.46 -27.56 17.14
CA PRO A 14 -26.48 -26.51 17.42
C PRO A 14 -26.96 -25.24 16.75
N ALA A 15 -27.15 -24.18 17.53
CA ALA A 15 -27.57 -22.88 17.05
C ALA A 15 -26.66 -22.51 15.86
N LYS A 16 -27.23 -22.47 14.65
CA LYS A 16 -26.56 -21.97 13.46
C LYS A 16 -26.02 -20.59 13.82
N LYS A 17 -24.70 -20.47 14.06
CA LYS A 17 -24.04 -19.17 14.22
C LYS A 17 -24.38 -18.37 12.98
N THR A 18 -25.31 -17.44 13.12
CA THR A 18 -25.64 -16.48 12.06
C THR A 18 -24.36 -15.76 11.72
N VAL A 19 -23.76 -16.10 10.57
CA VAL A 19 -22.55 -15.44 10.08
C VAL A 19 -22.97 -13.99 9.84
N ARG A 20 -22.62 -13.12 10.78
CA ARG A 20 -22.91 -11.69 10.71
C ARG A 20 -22.29 -11.17 9.42
N GLN A 21 -23.15 -10.81 8.46
CA GLN A 21 -22.68 -10.24 7.20
C GLN A 21 -21.97 -8.92 7.51
N LEU A 22 -20.63 -8.95 7.47
CA LEU A 22 -19.83 -7.75 7.69
C LEU A 22 -19.87 -6.86 6.45
N PRO A 23 -20.04 -5.53 6.60
CA PRO A 23 -20.09 -4.62 5.46
C PRO A 23 -18.80 -4.69 4.64
N MET A 24 -18.92 -4.76 3.31
CA MET A 24 -17.81 -4.95 2.36
C MET A 24 -17.44 -3.66 1.63
N ASN A 25 -17.93 -2.50 2.06
CA ASN A 25 -17.72 -1.23 1.36
C ASN A 25 -16.23 -0.88 1.25
N TRP A 26 -15.45 -1.06 2.33
CA TRP A 26 -14.00 -0.85 2.31
C TRP A 26 -13.29 -1.79 1.34
N PHE A 27 -13.66 -3.06 1.32
CA PHE A 27 -13.11 -4.04 0.38
C PHE A 27 -13.40 -3.65 -1.07
N LYS A 28 -14.64 -3.25 -1.38
CA LYS A 28 -15.00 -2.77 -2.73
C LYS A 28 -14.19 -1.53 -3.11
N PHE A 29 -14.06 -0.57 -2.19
CA PHE A 29 -13.23 0.61 -2.42
C PHE A 29 -11.76 0.23 -2.73
N LEU A 30 -11.17 -0.70 -1.98
CA LEU A 30 -9.81 -1.17 -2.22
C LEU A 30 -9.60 -1.74 -3.62
N ILE A 31 -10.47 -2.65 -4.06
CA ILE A 31 -10.30 -3.34 -5.35
C ILE A 31 -10.71 -2.48 -6.56
N TYR A 32 -11.76 -1.65 -6.44
CA TYR A 32 -12.28 -0.90 -7.58
C TYR A 32 -11.70 0.51 -7.73
N CYS A 33 -11.21 1.09 -6.66
CA CYS A 33 -10.66 2.44 -6.69
C CYS A 33 -9.19 2.47 -6.30
N GLN A 34 -8.88 2.13 -5.06
CA GLN A 34 -7.60 2.46 -4.50
C GLN A 34 -6.42 1.73 -5.16
N LEU A 35 -6.44 0.40 -5.31
CA LEU A 35 -5.32 -0.32 -5.93
C LEU A 35 -5.11 0.05 -7.40
N ILE A 36 -6.19 0.43 -8.11
CA ILE A 36 -6.08 0.94 -9.49
C ILE A 36 -5.42 2.32 -9.48
N LEU A 37 -5.91 3.24 -8.63
CA LEU A 37 -5.33 4.58 -8.51
C LEU A 37 -3.86 4.51 -8.06
N THR A 38 -3.53 3.62 -7.13
CA THR A 38 -2.14 3.40 -6.72
C THR A 38 -1.28 2.93 -7.88
N ALA A 39 -1.73 1.94 -8.68
CA ALA A 39 -0.97 1.48 -9.84
C ALA A 39 -0.75 2.60 -10.87
N LEU A 40 -1.77 3.41 -11.15
CA LEU A 40 -1.66 4.56 -12.05
C LEU A 40 -0.71 5.63 -11.50
N SER A 41 -0.78 5.92 -10.21
CA SER A 41 0.13 6.87 -9.54
C SER A 41 1.58 6.39 -9.61
N GLU A 42 1.83 5.10 -9.34
CA GLU A 42 3.19 4.54 -9.43
C GLU A 42 3.74 4.60 -10.86
N LEU A 43 2.92 4.31 -11.88
CA LEU A 43 3.31 4.46 -13.29
C LEU A 43 3.58 5.93 -13.66
N SER A 44 2.77 6.86 -13.17
CA SER A 44 2.99 8.29 -13.37
C SER A 44 4.31 8.75 -12.75
N ASN A 45 4.56 8.35 -11.50
CA ASN A 45 5.82 8.63 -10.82
C ASN A 45 7.01 8.01 -11.55
N ALA A 46 6.89 6.75 -11.96
CA ALA A 46 7.92 6.07 -12.75
C ALA A 46 8.25 6.84 -14.02
N TYR A 47 7.23 7.29 -14.75
CA TYR A 47 7.43 8.11 -15.96
C TYR A 47 8.17 9.42 -15.64
N LEU A 48 7.77 10.13 -14.58
CA LEU A 48 8.42 11.39 -14.18
C LEU A 48 9.91 11.18 -13.81
N TYR A 49 10.22 10.14 -13.08
CA TYR A 49 11.58 9.82 -12.66
C TYR A 49 12.45 9.31 -13.83
N LEU A 50 11.95 8.39 -14.64
CA LEU A 50 12.71 7.81 -15.75
C LEU A 50 13.01 8.84 -16.86
N THR A 51 12.08 9.76 -17.10
CA THR A 51 12.26 10.83 -18.10
C THR A 51 12.94 12.08 -17.54
N GLY A 52 13.12 12.17 -16.21
CA GLY A 52 13.62 13.37 -15.54
C GLY A 52 12.63 14.53 -15.49
N ARG A 53 11.38 14.34 -15.91
CA ARG A 53 10.35 15.39 -15.91
C ARG A 53 10.04 15.94 -14.52
N VAL A 54 10.42 15.24 -13.46
CA VAL A 54 10.37 15.76 -12.09
C VAL A 54 11.15 17.07 -11.93
N TYR A 55 12.16 17.33 -12.78
CA TYR A 55 12.96 18.55 -12.80
C TYR A 55 12.66 19.48 -13.99
N ALA A 56 11.50 19.34 -14.62
CA ALA A 56 11.14 20.14 -15.78
C ALA A 56 11.09 21.66 -15.51
N GLN A 57 10.88 22.06 -14.25
CA GLN A 57 10.84 23.45 -13.83
C GLN A 57 12.19 24.00 -13.33
N GLU A 58 13.22 23.15 -13.23
CA GLU A 58 14.56 23.61 -12.85
C GLU A 58 15.24 24.31 -14.02
N PRO A 59 16.18 25.25 -13.77
CA PRO A 59 16.93 25.92 -14.82
C PRO A 59 17.68 24.92 -15.72
N GLY A 60 17.41 24.95 -17.01
CA GLY A 60 17.94 23.96 -17.97
C GLY A 60 17.26 22.60 -17.95
N GLY A 61 16.13 22.45 -17.20
CA GLY A 61 15.35 21.23 -17.10
C GLY A 61 16.14 20.07 -16.51
N ALA A 62 15.72 18.84 -16.85
CA ALA A 62 16.39 17.63 -16.35
C ALA A 62 17.86 17.55 -16.76
N ALA A 63 18.21 17.99 -17.96
CA ALA A 63 19.59 17.95 -18.44
C ALA A 63 20.51 18.88 -17.64
N GLY A 64 20.08 20.12 -17.39
CA GLY A 64 20.82 21.07 -16.55
C GLY A 64 20.94 20.59 -15.11
N PHE A 65 19.86 20.07 -14.53
CA PHE A 65 19.86 19.53 -13.18
C PHE A 65 20.83 18.35 -13.03
N TYR A 66 20.79 17.37 -13.93
CA TYR A 66 21.67 16.18 -13.86
C TYR A 66 23.12 16.50 -14.21
N ALA A 67 23.39 17.53 -15.01
CA ALA A 67 24.77 18.00 -15.24
C ALA A 67 25.37 18.53 -13.93
N GLN A 68 24.60 19.25 -13.14
CA GLN A 68 25.03 19.79 -11.86
C GLN A 68 25.02 18.74 -10.72
N PHE A 69 24.04 17.82 -10.74
CA PHE A 69 23.78 16.83 -9.69
C PHE A 69 23.63 15.40 -10.25
N PRO A 70 24.71 14.78 -10.77
CA PRO A 70 24.62 13.51 -11.51
C PRO A 70 24.11 12.33 -10.69
N SER A 71 24.35 12.31 -9.38
CA SER A 71 23.90 11.22 -8.50
C SER A 71 22.38 11.10 -8.43
N PHE A 72 21.63 12.19 -8.62
CA PHE A 72 20.17 12.13 -8.66
C PHE A 72 19.63 11.36 -9.84
N ARG A 73 20.34 11.33 -10.96
CA ARG A 73 19.93 10.52 -12.12
C ARG A 73 19.87 9.05 -11.79
N ILE A 74 20.87 8.54 -11.07
CA ILE A 74 20.93 7.12 -10.67
C ILE A 74 19.77 6.79 -9.72
N ILE A 75 19.55 7.62 -8.69
CA ILE A 75 18.45 7.44 -7.75
C ILE A 75 17.12 7.41 -8.49
N ASN A 76 16.87 8.38 -9.37
CA ASN A 76 15.61 8.48 -10.09
C ASN A 76 15.38 7.29 -11.04
N LEU A 77 16.42 6.79 -11.72
CA LEU A 77 16.31 5.58 -12.53
C LEU A 77 15.94 4.35 -11.69
N MET A 78 16.57 4.18 -10.53
CA MET A 78 16.25 3.08 -9.60
C MET A 78 14.81 3.16 -9.12
N PHE A 79 14.35 4.34 -8.70
CA PHE A 79 12.98 4.52 -8.19
C PHE A 79 11.93 4.55 -9.29
N GLY A 80 12.27 5.00 -10.48
CA GLY A 80 11.42 4.84 -11.66
C GLY A 80 11.18 3.36 -11.99
N ALA A 81 12.23 2.54 -11.97
CA ALA A 81 12.10 1.09 -12.13
C ALA A 81 11.30 0.44 -10.98
N ALA A 82 11.57 0.83 -9.74
CA ALA A 82 10.81 0.38 -8.57
C ALA A 82 9.31 0.71 -8.69
N GLY A 83 8.96 1.91 -9.19
CA GLY A 83 7.58 2.31 -9.42
C GLY A 83 6.83 1.40 -10.40
N ILE A 84 7.49 0.96 -11.49
CA ILE A 84 6.90 -0.02 -12.42
C ILE A 84 6.61 -1.34 -11.69
N ILE A 85 7.57 -1.83 -10.89
CA ILE A 85 7.40 -3.07 -10.11
C ILE A 85 6.26 -2.92 -9.10
N MET A 86 6.17 -1.77 -8.42
CA MET A 86 5.11 -1.51 -7.45
C MET A 86 3.73 -1.39 -8.11
N ALA A 87 3.63 -0.81 -9.31
CA ALA A 87 2.42 -0.78 -10.10
C ALA A 87 1.94 -2.20 -10.46
N ALA A 88 2.85 -3.06 -10.94
CA ALA A 88 2.55 -4.45 -11.23
C ALA A 88 2.12 -5.20 -9.94
N PHE A 89 2.76 -4.95 -8.82
CA PHE A 89 2.41 -5.54 -7.52
C PHE A 89 1.01 -5.09 -7.05
N ALA A 90 0.65 -3.82 -7.24
CA ALA A 90 -0.69 -3.30 -6.94
C ALA A 90 -1.77 -4.03 -7.76
N VAL A 91 -1.55 -4.16 -9.08
CA VAL A 91 -2.45 -4.87 -9.98
C VAL A 91 -2.58 -6.34 -9.60
N TYR A 92 -1.47 -7.03 -9.34
CA TYR A 92 -1.46 -8.41 -8.89
C TYR A 92 -2.25 -8.58 -7.57
N THR A 93 -1.98 -7.73 -6.58
CA THR A 93 -2.68 -7.73 -5.29
C THR A 93 -4.18 -7.54 -5.47
N ARG A 94 -4.59 -6.65 -6.38
CA ARG A 94 -6.00 -6.43 -6.72
C ARG A 94 -6.67 -7.71 -7.23
N PHE A 95 -6.05 -8.43 -8.15
CA PHE A 95 -6.62 -9.67 -8.70
C PHE A 95 -6.71 -10.78 -7.64
N GLN A 96 -5.73 -10.91 -6.77
CA GLN A 96 -5.76 -11.88 -5.68
C GLN A 96 -6.88 -11.58 -4.68
N LEU A 97 -7.07 -10.30 -4.32
CA LEU A 97 -8.17 -9.88 -3.45
C LEU A 97 -9.54 -10.07 -4.12
N ALA A 98 -9.70 -9.65 -5.37
CA ALA A 98 -10.95 -9.79 -6.12
C ALA A 98 -11.36 -11.27 -6.30
N GLY A 99 -10.39 -12.16 -6.40
CA GLY A 99 -10.59 -13.61 -6.46
C GLY A 99 -10.80 -14.29 -5.10
N PHE A 100 -10.79 -13.56 -3.99
CA PHE A 100 -10.88 -14.13 -2.62
C PHE A 100 -9.84 -15.23 -2.37
N LYS A 101 -8.65 -15.09 -2.96
CA LYS A 101 -7.59 -16.09 -2.86
C LYS A 101 -7.04 -16.18 -1.44
N LYS A 102 -6.70 -17.41 -1.02
CA LYS A 102 -6.03 -17.66 0.25
C LYS A 102 -4.73 -16.85 0.33
N GLY A 103 -4.55 -16.09 1.41
CA GLY A 103 -3.38 -15.24 1.60
C GLY A 103 -3.45 -13.85 0.93
N ALA A 104 -4.49 -13.53 0.15
CA ALA A 104 -4.64 -12.20 -0.45
C ALA A 104 -4.63 -11.03 0.56
N PRO A 105 -5.23 -11.13 1.76
CA PRO A 105 -5.08 -10.11 2.79
C PRO A 105 -3.63 -9.91 3.23
N SER A 106 -2.88 -10.99 3.43
CA SER A 106 -1.45 -10.92 3.77
C SER A 106 -0.63 -10.28 2.65
N LEU A 107 -0.97 -10.58 1.38
CA LEU A 107 -0.34 -9.97 0.22
C LEU A 107 -0.56 -8.46 0.18
N LEU A 108 -1.78 -7.98 0.46
CA LEU A 108 -2.08 -6.54 0.56
C LEU A 108 -1.26 -5.88 1.68
N LEU A 109 -1.14 -6.52 2.84
CA LEU A 109 -0.35 -5.98 3.94
C LEU A 109 1.14 -5.91 3.58
N LYS A 110 1.67 -6.92 2.89
CA LYS A 110 3.05 -6.90 2.36
C LYS A 110 3.22 -5.78 1.34
N PHE A 111 2.28 -5.63 0.40
CA PHE A 111 2.29 -4.54 -0.58
C PHE A 111 2.34 -3.17 0.13
N ASN A 112 1.44 -2.91 1.09
CA ASN A 112 1.41 -1.66 1.84
C ASN A 112 2.72 -1.38 2.58
N LEU A 113 3.27 -2.39 3.25
CA LEU A 113 4.55 -2.25 3.96
C LEU A 113 5.70 -1.98 2.98
N THR A 114 5.75 -2.71 1.86
CA THR A 114 6.76 -2.51 0.82
C THR A 114 6.68 -1.09 0.25
N THR A 115 5.48 -0.55 0.00
CA THR A 115 5.29 0.83 -0.45
C THR A 115 5.89 1.82 0.56
N VAL A 116 5.60 1.67 1.84
CA VAL A 116 6.16 2.54 2.89
C VAL A 116 7.68 2.45 2.93
N VAL A 117 8.24 1.24 2.89
CA VAL A 117 9.70 1.02 2.93
C VAL A 117 10.38 1.62 1.71
N VAL A 118 9.88 1.37 0.49
CA VAL A 118 10.43 1.93 -0.75
C VAL A 118 10.40 3.45 -0.72
N THR A 119 9.27 4.04 -0.30
CA THR A 119 9.14 5.49 -0.17
C THR A 119 10.16 6.06 0.83
N MET A 120 10.35 5.42 1.99
CA MET A 120 11.32 5.88 2.99
C MET A 120 12.76 5.77 2.47
N ILE A 121 13.11 4.67 1.81
CA ILE A 121 14.44 4.51 1.20
C ILE A 121 14.70 5.64 0.19
N TYR A 122 13.72 5.98 -0.65
CA TYR A 122 13.84 7.12 -1.58
C TYR A 122 14.18 8.41 -0.82
N HIS A 123 13.40 8.78 0.18
CA HIS A 123 13.59 10.02 0.91
C HIS A 123 14.92 10.08 1.66
N ILE A 124 15.36 8.94 2.21
CA ILE A 124 16.68 8.83 2.87
C ILE A 124 17.81 9.03 1.86
N LEU A 125 17.74 8.35 0.71
CA LEU A 125 18.76 8.49 -0.34
C LEU A 125 18.75 9.90 -0.93
N TYR A 126 17.56 10.47 -1.15
CA TYR A 126 17.42 11.85 -1.61
C TYR A 126 18.05 12.84 -0.62
N ALA A 127 17.78 12.69 0.67
CA ALA A 127 18.36 13.52 1.73
C ALA A 127 19.89 13.38 1.78
N PHE A 128 20.39 12.15 1.72
CA PHE A 128 21.82 11.87 1.74
C PHE A 128 22.53 12.52 0.56
N VAL A 129 22.02 12.30 -0.67
CA VAL A 129 22.60 12.91 -1.86
C VAL A 129 22.48 14.43 -1.86
N SER A 130 21.34 14.99 -1.41
CA SER A 130 21.20 16.44 -1.26
C SER A 130 22.29 17.02 -0.35
N ALA A 131 22.58 16.36 0.78
CA ALA A 131 23.58 16.79 1.72
C ALA A 131 25.01 16.77 1.10
N THR A 132 25.33 15.81 0.22
CA THR A 132 26.65 15.78 -0.46
C THR A 132 26.87 16.97 -1.37
N TYR A 133 25.80 17.62 -1.81
CA TYR A 133 25.84 18.85 -2.61
C TYR A 133 25.61 20.13 -1.79
N GLY A 134 25.69 20.03 -0.44
CA GLY A 134 25.49 21.17 0.45
C GLY A 134 24.06 21.65 0.60
N ARG A 135 23.09 20.93 0.03
CA ARG A 135 21.67 21.23 0.14
C ARG A 135 21.08 20.55 1.39
N MET A 136 20.79 21.32 2.40
CA MET A 136 20.10 20.81 3.58
C MET A 136 18.60 20.70 3.35
N LEU A 137 17.98 19.66 3.92
CA LEU A 137 16.53 19.53 3.92
C LEU A 137 15.91 20.67 4.73
N THR A 138 14.83 21.22 4.19
CA THR A 138 14.02 22.21 4.91
C THR A 138 13.16 21.50 5.99
N GLY A 139 12.80 22.22 7.03
CA GLY A 139 11.85 21.68 8.04
C GLY A 139 10.53 21.20 7.44
N ARG A 140 10.06 21.85 6.36
CA ARG A 140 8.86 21.45 5.63
C ARG A 140 9.02 20.08 4.93
N GLU A 141 10.15 19.82 4.31
CA GLU A 141 10.45 18.53 3.67
C GLU A 141 10.50 17.42 4.71
N ILE A 142 11.18 17.64 5.84
CA ILE A 142 11.26 16.66 6.94
C ILE A 142 9.85 16.35 7.47
N MET A 143 9.02 17.36 7.72
CA MET A 143 7.65 17.15 8.19
C MET A 143 6.80 16.39 7.18
N SER A 144 6.99 16.65 5.87
CA SER A 144 6.30 15.90 4.81
C SER A 144 6.68 14.41 4.83
N TYR A 145 7.95 14.07 5.04
CA TYR A 145 8.40 12.68 5.10
C TYR A 145 7.84 11.95 6.33
N ILE A 146 7.81 12.62 7.48
CA ILE A 146 7.19 12.09 8.71
C ILE A 146 5.70 11.85 8.50
N ALA A 147 5.00 12.81 7.88
CA ALA A 147 3.58 12.68 7.59
C ALA A 147 3.29 11.52 6.62
N LEU A 148 4.07 11.36 5.55
CA LEU A 148 3.93 10.24 4.61
C LEU A 148 4.14 8.89 5.29
N PHE A 149 5.16 8.77 6.14
CA PHE A 149 5.38 7.57 6.94
C PHE A 149 4.18 7.28 7.87
N GLY A 150 3.72 8.29 8.61
CA GLY A 150 2.58 8.16 9.53
C GLY A 150 1.29 7.73 8.82
N ILE A 151 0.98 8.35 7.68
CA ILE A 151 -0.19 7.99 6.85
C ILE A 151 -0.06 6.55 6.33
N GLY A 152 1.12 6.17 5.81
CA GLY A 152 1.37 4.82 5.31
C GLY A 152 1.21 3.76 6.39
N MET A 153 1.74 4.00 7.59
CA MET A 153 1.60 3.08 8.73
C MET A 153 0.16 3.01 9.25
N ALA A 154 -0.54 4.15 9.33
CA ALA A 154 -1.95 4.17 9.72
C ALA A 154 -2.79 3.34 8.73
N TYR A 155 -2.55 3.53 7.43
CA TYR A 155 -3.21 2.77 6.38
C TYR A 155 -2.92 1.25 6.48
N TYR A 156 -1.68 0.86 6.75
CA TYR A 156 -1.32 -0.54 7.02
C TYR A 156 -2.11 -1.10 8.21
N MET A 157 -2.19 -0.37 9.33
CA MET A 157 -2.90 -0.80 10.54
C MET A 157 -4.41 -0.95 10.32
N VAL A 158 -5.02 0.00 9.59
CA VAL A 158 -6.45 -0.07 9.21
C VAL A 158 -6.73 -1.33 8.41
N ASN A 159 -5.92 -1.61 7.39
CA ASN A 159 -6.08 -2.81 6.57
C ASN A 159 -5.84 -4.10 7.38
N LYS A 160 -4.82 -4.14 8.24
CA LYS A 160 -4.55 -5.27 9.13
C LYS A 160 -5.75 -5.57 10.04
N SER A 161 -6.31 -4.55 10.67
CA SER A 161 -7.50 -4.70 11.52
C SER A 161 -8.74 -5.12 10.73
N TYR A 162 -8.95 -4.53 9.55
CA TYR A 162 -10.09 -4.83 8.69
C TYR A 162 -10.07 -6.28 8.20
N PHE A 163 -8.95 -6.74 7.67
CA PHE A 163 -8.82 -8.07 7.09
C PHE A 163 -8.67 -9.17 8.17
N GLY A 164 -8.08 -8.88 9.33
CA GLY A 164 -8.02 -9.82 10.45
C GLY A 164 -9.40 -10.31 10.90
N LYS A 165 -10.43 -9.46 10.80
CA LYS A 165 -11.82 -9.83 11.11
C LYS A 165 -12.52 -10.60 9.96
N ARG A 166 -11.90 -10.73 8.79
CA ARG A 166 -12.50 -11.25 7.54
C ARG A 166 -11.67 -12.35 6.89
N GLU A 167 -10.64 -12.83 7.55
CA GLU A 167 -9.72 -13.84 7.01
C GLU A 167 -10.46 -15.11 6.53
N PHE A 168 -11.54 -15.49 7.22
CA PHE A 168 -12.38 -16.63 6.87
C PHE A 168 -13.04 -16.55 5.48
N MET A 169 -13.09 -15.35 4.86
CA MET A 169 -13.66 -15.14 3.53
C MET A 169 -12.67 -15.49 2.41
N PHE A 170 -11.38 -15.63 2.72
CA PHE A 170 -10.30 -15.84 1.77
C PHE A 170 -9.81 -17.29 1.84
N ASN A 171 -10.59 -18.19 1.27
CA ASN A 171 -10.37 -19.65 1.35
C ASN A 171 -10.36 -20.36 -0.01
N ARG A 172 -10.30 -19.60 -1.11
CA ARG A 172 -10.25 -20.12 -2.49
C ARG A 172 -8.83 -20.25 -3.01
#